data_affea003f66c0e003038712b4b4cdc26
#
_entry.id   affea003f66c0e003038712b4b4cdc26
#
_cell.length_a   1.000
_cell.length_b   1.000
_cell.length_c   1.000
_cell.angle_alpha   90.00
_cell.angle_beta   90.00
_cell.angle_gamma   90.00
#
_symmetry.space_group_name_H-M   'P 1'
#
loop_
_entity.id
_entity.type
_entity.pdbx_description
1 polymer ?
#
loop_
_entity_poly.entity_id
_entity_poly.type
_entity_poly.pdbx_seq_one_letter_code
_entity_poly.pdbx_strand_id
1 'polypeptide(L)'
;KPPGRTVEDIKKVIEVEKRRPDLKLKYGFNHRYHGSVKRAREIIENNEFGDILNFRGVYGKSIMEPFVGHWRAKRQYSGGGILLDQGIHMLDMFMYFCGDFEEVKSFVSNKYWDYDVEDNVCAILRNKNGTMAMIHSSATQWQHSFSLEITFEEGYLELSGMLSGSKSYGQEQLVIVRRQ
;
A
#
# COMPACT_ATOMS: atom_id res chain seq x y z
N LYS A 1 -3.28 -5.25 10.66
CA LYS A 1 -3.46 -4.03 9.87
C LYS A 1 -4.81 -4.07 9.17
N PRO A 2 -5.48 -3.00 8.91
CA PRO A 2 -5.14 -1.60 9.24
C PRO A 2 -5.14 -1.34 10.75
N PRO A 3 -4.63 -0.17 11.20
CA PRO A 3 -4.58 0.16 12.62
C PRO A 3 -5.95 0.44 13.26
N GLY A 4 -6.96 0.73 12.46
CA GLY A 4 -8.35 0.96 12.85
C GLY A 4 -9.25 1.01 11.62
N ARG A 5 -10.55 0.99 11.82
CA ARG A 5 -11.55 1.13 10.74
C ARG A 5 -11.71 2.60 10.35
N THR A 6 -11.55 3.51 11.32
CA THR A 6 -11.70 4.95 11.17
C THR A 6 -10.54 5.67 11.84
N VAL A 7 -10.37 6.96 11.54
CA VAL A 7 -9.41 7.84 12.20
C VAL A 7 -9.69 7.93 13.71
N GLU A 8 -10.96 7.91 14.10
CA GLU A 8 -11.40 7.95 15.51
C GLU A 8 -10.97 6.69 16.26
N ASP A 9 -11.04 5.53 15.65
CA ASP A 9 -10.53 4.28 16.23
C ASP A 9 -9.03 4.39 16.51
N ILE A 10 -8.27 4.95 15.57
CA ILE A 10 -6.81 5.13 15.71
C ILE A 10 -6.48 6.14 16.81
N LYS A 11 -7.20 7.26 16.86
CA LYS A 11 -7.02 8.27 17.93
C LYS A 11 -7.21 7.67 19.33
N LYS A 12 -8.22 6.82 19.52
CA LYS A 12 -8.44 6.12 20.79
C LYS A 12 -7.26 5.21 21.15
N VAL A 13 -6.68 4.51 20.19
CA VAL A 13 -5.50 3.67 20.42
C VAL A 13 -4.29 4.51 20.82
N ILE A 14 -4.06 5.65 20.14
CA ILE A 14 -2.98 6.59 20.46
C ILE A 14 -3.14 7.14 21.89
N GLU A 15 -4.35 7.46 22.32
CA GLU A 15 -4.61 7.93 23.70
C GLU A 15 -4.30 6.86 24.76
N VAL A 16 -4.57 5.60 24.47
CA VAL A 16 -4.22 4.49 25.35
C VAL A 16 -2.70 4.28 25.39
N GLU A 17 -2.03 4.32 24.24
CA GLU A 17 -0.57 4.19 24.14
C GLU A 17 0.16 5.25 24.94
N LYS A 18 -0.28 6.52 24.84
CA LYS A 18 0.30 7.63 25.64
C LYS A 18 0.24 7.39 27.16
N ARG A 19 -0.77 6.66 27.65
CA ARG A 19 -0.93 6.32 29.07
C ARG A 19 -0.06 5.15 29.51
N ARG A 20 0.48 4.40 28.55
CA ARG A 20 1.27 3.19 28.83
C ARG A 20 2.58 3.20 28.03
N PRO A 21 3.48 4.17 28.30
CA PRO A 21 4.76 4.31 27.58
C PRO A 21 5.72 3.13 27.82
N ASP A 22 5.43 2.32 28.84
CA ASP A 22 6.11 1.07 29.14
C ASP A 22 5.81 -0.05 28.14
N LEU A 23 4.70 0.02 27.41
CA LEU A 23 4.30 -0.97 26.41
C LEU A 23 4.76 -0.55 25.02
N LYS A 24 4.95 -1.54 24.15
CA LYS A 24 5.31 -1.32 22.73
C LYS A 24 4.16 -1.73 21.85
N LEU A 25 3.64 -0.77 21.07
CA LEU A 25 2.65 -1.02 20.02
C LEU A 25 3.33 -1.04 18.66
N LYS A 26 3.05 -2.08 17.86
CA LYS A 26 3.53 -2.18 16.49
C LYS A 26 2.44 -2.69 15.57
N TYR A 27 2.21 -1.99 14.47
CA TYR A 27 1.33 -2.45 13.40
C TYR A 27 2.10 -3.25 12.36
N GLY A 28 1.47 -4.31 11.83
CA GLY A 28 2.10 -5.27 10.93
C GLY A 28 2.18 -4.82 9.48
N PHE A 29 2.88 -3.73 9.18
CA PHE A 29 3.25 -3.34 7.82
C PHE A 29 4.49 -4.12 7.37
N ASN A 30 4.29 -5.41 7.12
CA ASN A 30 5.37 -6.37 6.85
C ASN A 30 6.09 -6.13 5.52
N HIS A 31 5.49 -5.42 4.56
CA HIS A 31 6.13 -5.12 3.28
C HIS A 31 7.42 -4.32 3.43
N ARG A 32 7.52 -3.46 4.44
CA ARG A 32 8.76 -2.72 4.78
C ARG A 32 9.98 -3.61 5.05
N TYR A 33 9.77 -4.91 5.33
CA TYR A 33 10.84 -5.85 5.70
C TYR A 33 11.29 -6.76 4.55
N HIS A 34 10.68 -6.66 3.38
CA HIS A 34 11.12 -7.35 2.17
C HIS A 34 12.47 -6.86 1.69
N GLY A 35 13.27 -7.73 1.09
CA GLY A 35 14.62 -7.41 0.62
C GLY A 35 14.64 -6.30 -0.42
N SER A 36 13.73 -6.38 -1.40
CA SER A 36 13.54 -5.36 -2.43
C SER A 36 13.21 -3.98 -1.85
N VAL A 37 12.31 -3.94 -0.85
CA VAL A 37 11.89 -2.69 -0.19
C VAL A 37 13.03 -2.08 0.63
N LYS A 38 13.79 -2.90 1.35
CA LYS A 38 14.98 -2.44 2.10
C LYS A 38 16.02 -1.87 1.15
N ARG A 39 16.32 -2.56 0.04
CA ARG A 39 17.29 -2.06 -0.94
C ARG A 39 16.82 -0.78 -1.62
N ALA A 40 15.55 -0.68 -1.98
CA ALA A 40 14.97 0.56 -2.50
C ALA A 40 15.10 1.71 -1.48
N ARG A 41 14.87 1.45 -0.19
CA ARG A 41 15.04 2.44 0.87
C ARG A 41 16.49 2.93 1.00
N GLU A 42 17.46 2.02 0.93
CA GLU A 42 18.89 2.38 0.94
C GLU A 42 19.26 3.30 -0.24
N ILE A 43 18.78 2.99 -1.46
CA ILE A 43 19.00 3.83 -2.65
C ILE A 43 18.44 5.25 -2.44
N ILE A 44 17.24 5.34 -1.86
CA ILE A 44 16.59 6.63 -1.57
C ILE A 44 17.35 7.39 -0.48
N GLU A 45 17.70 6.75 0.63
CA GLU A 45 18.42 7.39 1.74
C GLU A 45 19.83 7.85 1.36
N ASN A 46 20.49 7.12 0.47
CA ASN A 46 21.79 7.49 -0.08
C ASN A 46 21.71 8.51 -1.23
N ASN A 47 20.51 8.90 -1.63
CA ASN A 47 20.25 9.81 -2.77
C ASN A 47 20.94 9.35 -4.07
N GLU A 48 20.94 8.04 -4.35
CA GLU A 48 21.69 7.47 -5.48
C GLU A 48 21.17 7.92 -6.86
N PHE A 49 19.89 8.35 -6.95
CA PHE A 49 19.19 8.71 -8.19
C PHE A 49 18.54 10.10 -8.16
N GLY A 50 18.86 10.94 -7.17
CA GLY A 50 18.20 12.22 -6.98
C GLY A 50 16.80 12.11 -6.42
N ASP A 51 15.99 13.12 -6.61
CA ASP A 51 14.64 13.20 -6.03
C ASP A 51 13.66 12.22 -6.69
N ILE A 52 12.69 11.76 -5.89
CA ILE A 52 11.59 10.95 -6.39
C ILE A 52 10.60 11.84 -7.13
N LEU A 53 10.34 11.53 -8.39
CA LEU A 53 9.39 12.26 -9.24
C LEU A 53 7.98 11.69 -9.10
N ASN A 54 7.84 10.37 -9.19
CA ASN A 54 6.53 9.74 -9.06
C ASN A 54 6.59 8.26 -8.66
N PHE A 55 5.43 7.77 -8.21
CA PHE A 55 5.16 6.36 -7.95
C PHE A 55 3.99 5.86 -8.79
N ARG A 56 4.05 4.61 -9.18
CA ARG A 56 2.94 3.88 -9.76
C ARG A 56 2.81 2.51 -9.09
N GLY A 57 1.71 2.29 -8.36
CA GLY A 57 1.48 1.09 -7.58
C GLY A 57 0.24 0.33 -8.02
N VAL A 58 0.39 -0.98 -8.22
CA VAL A 58 -0.72 -1.90 -8.44
C VAL A 58 -0.69 -2.98 -7.37
N TYR A 59 -1.81 -3.15 -6.68
CA TYR A 59 -1.98 -4.25 -5.74
C TYR A 59 -3.30 -4.96 -6.00
N GLY A 60 -3.23 -6.04 -6.77
CA GLY A 60 -4.37 -6.80 -7.27
C GLY A 60 -4.50 -8.17 -6.61
N LYS A 61 -5.75 -8.59 -6.42
CA LYS A 61 -6.11 -9.97 -6.06
C LYS A 61 -6.92 -10.62 -7.17
N SER A 62 -6.74 -11.93 -7.33
CA SER A 62 -7.53 -12.73 -8.26
C SER A 62 -8.98 -12.93 -7.79
N ILE A 63 -9.22 -12.81 -6.48
CA ILE A 63 -10.51 -13.11 -5.87
C ILE A 63 -10.60 -12.47 -4.49
N MET A 64 -11.80 -12.10 -4.07
CA MET A 64 -12.08 -11.69 -2.69
C MET A 64 -12.53 -12.85 -1.79
N GLU A 65 -12.43 -14.09 -2.25
CA GLU A 65 -12.67 -15.23 -1.38
C GLU A 65 -11.52 -15.40 -0.35
N PRO A 66 -11.83 -15.80 0.85
CA PRO A 66 -13.08 -16.34 1.39
C PRO A 66 -14.01 -15.28 2.01
N PHE A 67 -14.24 -14.16 1.33
CA PHE A 67 -14.95 -13.02 1.92
C PHE A 67 -16.47 -13.18 1.92
N VAL A 68 -17.04 -14.11 1.14
CA VAL A 68 -18.50 -14.38 1.16
C VAL A 68 -18.95 -14.75 2.57
N GLY A 69 -19.82 -13.91 3.15
CA GLY A 69 -20.27 -14.07 4.53
C GLY A 69 -19.24 -13.70 5.61
N HIS A 70 -18.01 -13.35 5.23
CA HIS A 70 -16.94 -13.02 6.14
C HIS A 70 -17.04 -11.56 6.63
N TRP A 71 -16.51 -11.29 7.83
CA TRP A 71 -16.53 -9.93 8.41
C TRP A 71 -15.84 -8.87 7.53
N ARG A 72 -14.86 -9.26 6.72
CA ARG A 72 -14.17 -8.36 5.80
C ARG A 72 -15.06 -7.79 4.68
N ALA A 73 -16.14 -8.49 4.31
CA ALA A 73 -17.12 -8.03 3.35
C ALA A 73 -18.16 -7.06 3.94
N LYS A 74 -18.08 -6.77 5.24
CA LYS A 74 -19.03 -5.93 5.97
C LYS A 74 -18.33 -4.69 6.50
N ARG A 75 -18.68 -3.51 5.97
CA ARG A 75 -18.06 -2.21 6.32
C ARG A 75 -18.04 -1.94 7.82
N GLN A 76 -19.10 -2.27 8.51
CA GLN A 76 -19.20 -2.07 9.96
C GLN A 76 -18.08 -2.78 10.76
N TYR A 77 -17.49 -3.85 10.24
CA TYR A 77 -16.42 -4.60 10.89
C TYR A 77 -15.04 -4.30 10.28
N SER A 78 -14.96 -4.19 8.94
CA SER A 78 -13.69 -3.99 8.23
C SER A 78 -13.29 -2.54 8.06
N GLY A 79 -14.25 -1.61 8.04
CA GLY A 79 -14.03 -0.20 7.73
C GLY A 79 -13.96 0.11 6.24
N GLY A 80 -13.59 -0.87 5.41
CA GLY A 80 -13.45 -0.76 3.95
C GLY A 80 -13.10 -2.10 3.33
N GLY A 81 -12.95 -2.13 2.02
CA GLY A 81 -12.71 -3.32 1.22
C GLY A 81 -11.25 -3.51 0.83
N ILE A 82 -11.02 -3.67 -0.48
CA ILE A 82 -9.70 -4.05 -1.02
C ILE A 82 -8.61 -3.01 -0.74
N LEU A 83 -8.96 -1.72 -0.67
CA LEU A 83 -7.99 -0.69 -0.34
C LEU A 83 -7.47 -0.86 1.08
N LEU A 84 -8.36 -1.04 2.07
CA LEU A 84 -7.97 -1.23 3.47
C LEU A 84 -7.34 -2.61 3.72
N ASP A 85 -7.74 -3.65 2.99
CA ASP A 85 -7.20 -5.01 3.17
C ASP A 85 -5.80 -5.16 2.54
N GLN A 86 -5.60 -4.67 1.32
CA GLN A 86 -4.35 -4.83 0.55
C GLN A 86 -3.70 -3.50 0.17
N GLY A 87 -4.46 -2.58 -0.42
CA GLY A 87 -3.92 -1.32 -0.92
C GLY A 87 -3.24 -0.47 0.14
N ILE A 88 -3.62 -0.65 1.42
CA ILE A 88 -2.97 0.04 2.54
C ILE A 88 -1.47 -0.27 2.65
N HIS A 89 -1.01 -1.44 2.20
CA HIS A 89 0.42 -1.72 2.14
C HIS A 89 1.13 -0.89 1.07
N MET A 90 0.47 -0.65 -0.07
CA MET A 90 1.02 0.21 -1.11
C MET A 90 1.09 1.66 -0.66
N LEU A 91 0.02 2.16 -0.03
CA LEU A 91 0.00 3.51 0.56
C LEU A 91 1.07 3.65 1.65
N ASP A 92 1.24 2.64 2.49
CA ASP A 92 2.29 2.60 3.50
C ASP A 92 3.70 2.70 2.89
N MET A 93 3.94 2.03 1.76
CA MET A 93 5.23 2.12 1.06
C MET A 93 5.45 3.49 0.41
N PHE A 94 4.43 4.09 -0.21
CA PHE A 94 4.55 5.46 -0.71
C PHE A 94 4.98 6.42 0.40
N MET A 95 4.26 6.37 1.54
CA MET A 95 4.58 7.22 2.69
C MET A 95 5.93 6.86 3.33
N TYR A 96 6.30 5.59 3.32
CA TYR A 96 7.60 5.13 3.83
C TYR A 96 8.77 5.68 3.00
N PHE A 97 8.60 5.87 1.69
CA PHE A 97 9.64 6.35 0.79
C PHE A 97 9.70 7.87 0.66
N CYS A 98 8.58 8.58 0.68
CA CYS A 98 8.56 10.03 0.41
C CYS A 98 7.78 10.88 1.44
N GLY A 99 7.26 10.30 2.52
CA GLY A 99 6.47 11.02 3.54
C GLY A 99 5.00 11.19 3.15
N ASP A 100 4.34 12.17 3.76
CA ASP A 100 2.89 12.35 3.69
C ASP A 100 2.43 12.95 2.37
N PHE A 101 1.18 12.62 1.99
CA PHE A 101 0.47 13.18 0.84
C PHE A 101 -0.65 14.11 1.34
N GLU A 102 -0.79 15.27 0.67
CA GLU A 102 -1.76 16.31 1.06
C GLU A 102 -3.00 16.33 0.18
N GLU A 103 -2.87 15.89 -1.07
CA GLU A 103 -3.97 15.87 -2.03
C GLU A 103 -4.27 14.46 -2.49
N VAL A 104 -5.57 14.14 -2.61
CA VAL A 104 -6.05 12.85 -3.11
C VAL A 104 -7.25 13.06 -4.02
N LYS A 105 -7.21 12.42 -5.18
CA LYS A 105 -8.36 12.25 -6.08
C LYS A 105 -8.57 10.77 -6.34
N SER A 106 -9.79 10.27 -6.21
CA SER A 106 -10.03 8.83 -6.33
C SER A 106 -11.41 8.50 -6.91
N PHE A 107 -11.45 7.34 -7.55
CA PHE A 107 -12.67 6.66 -7.92
C PHE A 107 -12.72 5.32 -7.19
N VAL A 108 -13.89 5.00 -6.66
CA VAL A 108 -14.17 3.78 -5.90
C VAL A 108 -15.31 3.04 -6.56
N SER A 109 -15.19 1.73 -6.71
CA SER A 109 -16.21 0.88 -7.31
C SER A 109 -16.47 -0.36 -6.46
N ASN A 110 -17.72 -0.84 -6.54
CA ASN A 110 -18.15 -2.13 -6.01
C ASN A 110 -19.08 -2.76 -7.05
N LYS A 111 -18.52 -3.09 -8.22
CA LYS A 111 -19.32 -3.47 -9.38
C LYS A 111 -19.47 -5.00 -9.53
N TYR A 112 -18.50 -5.74 -9.03
CA TYR A 112 -18.44 -7.17 -9.34
C TYR A 112 -18.89 -8.05 -8.16
N TRP A 113 -18.33 -7.83 -6.96
CA TRP A 113 -18.56 -8.72 -5.82
C TRP A 113 -19.86 -8.44 -5.05
N ASP A 114 -20.47 -7.27 -5.27
CA ASP A 114 -21.70 -6.82 -4.60
C ASP A 114 -21.66 -6.93 -3.06
N TYR A 115 -20.49 -6.60 -2.48
CA TYR A 115 -20.30 -6.53 -1.03
C TYR A 115 -20.62 -5.12 -0.50
N ASP A 116 -20.71 -4.96 0.82
CA ASP A 116 -20.85 -3.67 1.50
C ASP A 116 -19.53 -2.83 1.51
N VAL A 117 -18.53 -3.25 0.74
CA VAL A 117 -17.20 -2.64 0.66
C VAL A 117 -16.71 -2.60 -0.78
N GLU A 118 -15.77 -1.72 -1.06
CA GLU A 118 -15.21 -1.54 -2.41
C GLU A 118 -14.39 -2.76 -2.87
N ASP A 119 -14.52 -3.09 -4.16
CA ASP A 119 -13.73 -4.10 -4.85
C ASP A 119 -12.62 -3.53 -5.75
N ASN A 120 -12.71 -2.24 -6.08
CA ASN A 120 -11.73 -1.50 -6.87
C ASN A 120 -11.57 -0.07 -6.38
N VAL A 121 -10.34 0.41 -6.35
CA VAL A 121 -9.99 1.80 -6.08
C VAL A 121 -8.85 2.23 -6.99
N CYS A 122 -9.07 3.32 -7.73
CA CYS A 122 -8.02 4.04 -8.44
C CYS A 122 -7.86 5.41 -7.78
N ALA A 123 -6.63 5.76 -7.37
CA ALA A 123 -6.38 7.05 -6.75
C ALA A 123 -5.06 7.66 -7.24
N ILE A 124 -5.03 9.00 -7.27
CA ILE A 124 -3.83 9.80 -7.52
C ILE A 124 -3.64 10.68 -6.29
N LEU A 125 -2.40 10.72 -5.81
CA LEU A 125 -1.98 11.47 -4.63
C LEU A 125 -0.88 12.47 -5.03
N ARG A 126 -0.77 13.58 -4.31
CA ARG A 126 0.33 14.54 -4.45
C ARG A 126 0.79 15.00 -3.08
N ASN A 127 2.11 15.03 -2.85
CA ASN A 127 2.70 15.58 -1.65
C ASN A 127 3.01 17.08 -1.82
N LYS A 128 3.44 17.73 -0.74
CA LYS A 128 3.80 19.16 -0.73
C LYS A 128 4.96 19.52 -1.66
N ASN A 129 5.84 18.57 -1.97
CA ASN A 129 6.99 18.77 -2.85
C ASN A 129 6.67 18.50 -4.33
N GLY A 130 5.43 18.17 -4.65
CA GLY A 130 5.00 17.89 -6.02
C GLY A 130 5.15 16.44 -6.46
N THR A 131 5.74 15.56 -5.65
CA THR A 131 5.82 14.13 -5.96
C THR A 131 4.42 13.55 -6.07
N MET A 132 4.16 12.84 -7.16
CA MET A 132 2.88 12.20 -7.43
C MET A 132 2.93 10.70 -7.15
N ALA A 133 1.82 10.14 -6.72
CA ALA A 133 1.65 8.69 -6.62
C ALA A 133 0.30 8.26 -7.22
N MET A 134 0.31 7.18 -7.96
CA MET A 134 -0.90 6.54 -8.50
C MET A 134 -1.03 5.14 -7.90
N ILE A 135 -2.21 4.81 -7.40
CA ILE A 135 -2.52 3.48 -6.90
C ILE A 135 -3.74 2.89 -7.61
N HIS A 136 -3.63 1.63 -8.01
CA HIS A 136 -4.77 0.79 -8.34
C HIS A 136 -4.81 -0.40 -7.37
N SER A 137 -5.81 -0.42 -6.49
CA SER A 137 -6.08 -1.55 -5.61
C SER A 137 -7.34 -2.26 -6.05
N SER A 138 -7.24 -3.56 -6.36
CA SER A 138 -8.32 -4.30 -7.02
C SER A 138 -8.45 -5.73 -6.51
N ALA A 139 -9.71 -6.20 -6.40
CA ALA A 139 -10.06 -7.58 -6.14
C ALA A 139 -10.61 -8.29 -7.41
N THR A 140 -10.47 -7.66 -8.58
CA THR A 140 -10.96 -8.17 -9.87
C THR A 140 -9.85 -8.29 -10.93
N GLN A 141 -8.61 -8.51 -10.50
CA GLN A 141 -7.45 -8.67 -11.41
C GLN A 141 -7.33 -10.08 -12.01
N TRP A 142 -8.13 -11.05 -11.52
CA TRP A 142 -8.11 -12.45 -11.91
C TRP A 142 -6.75 -13.14 -11.76
N GLN A 143 -5.77 -12.43 -11.24
CA GLN A 143 -4.47 -12.93 -10.80
C GLN A 143 -3.97 -12.07 -9.63
N HIS A 144 -3.13 -12.65 -8.78
CA HIS A 144 -2.45 -11.87 -7.76
C HIS A 144 -1.35 -11.06 -8.43
N SER A 145 -1.39 -9.75 -8.24
CA SER A 145 -0.42 -8.81 -8.82
C SER A 145 0.07 -7.84 -7.77
N PHE A 146 1.38 -7.67 -7.71
CA PHE A 146 2.05 -6.62 -6.95
C PHE A 146 3.13 -6.01 -7.81
N SER A 147 3.03 -4.71 -8.07
CA SER A 147 4.05 -3.92 -8.74
C SER A 147 4.10 -2.52 -8.15
N LEU A 148 5.29 -2.08 -7.81
CA LEU A 148 5.58 -0.71 -7.38
C LEU A 148 6.74 -0.17 -8.23
N GLU A 149 6.43 0.81 -9.05
CA GLU A 149 7.37 1.55 -9.86
C GLU A 149 7.69 2.88 -9.18
N ILE A 150 8.97 3.25 -9.14
CA ILE A 150 9.46 4.52 -8.57
C ILE A 150 10.36 5.18 -9.61
N THR A 151 9.97 6.36 -10.08
CA THR A 151 10.75 7.15 -11.01
C THR A 151 11.48 8.26 -10.25
N PHE A 152 12.77 8.41 -10.54
CA PHE A 152 13.66 9.42 -9.99
C PHE A 152 14.19 10.33 -11.10
N GLU A 153 14.94 11.36 -10.76
CA GLU A 153 15.62 12.24 -11.73
C GLU A 153 16.64 11.48 -12.59
N GLU A 154 17.41 10.56 -12.00
CA GLU A 154 18.52 9.84 -12.64
C GLU A 154 18.35 8.31 -12.63
N GLY A 155 17.14 7.80 -12.35
CA GLY A 155 16.93 6.37 -12.29
C GLY A 155 15.49 5.94 -12.12
N TYR A 156 15.31 4.62 -12.09
CA TYR A 156 14.02 3.96 -11.96
C TYR A 156 14.18 2.67 -11.16
N LEU A 157 13.24 2.42 -10.29
CA LEU A 157 13.11 1.15 -9.58
C LEU A 157 11.76 0.51 -9.88
N GLU A 158 11.75 -0.81 -10.06
CA GLU A 158 10.53 -1.61 -10.05
C GLU A 158 10.64 -2.72 -9.01
N LEU A 159 9.71 -2.73 -8.08
CA LEU A 159 9.54 -3.78 -7.08
C LEU A 159 8.32 -4.61 -7.50
N SER A 160 8.53 -5.90 -7.74
CA SER A 160 7.46 -6.81 -8.15
C SER A 160 7.53 -8.14 -7.41
N GLY A 161 6.43 -8.90 -7.42
CA GLY A 161 6.38 -10.21 -6.80
C GLY A 161 6.63 -10.18 -5.30
N MET A 162 5.61 -9.93 -4.50
CA MET A 162 5.76 -9.88 -3.04
C MET A 162 5.61 -11.27 -2.42
N LEU A 163 6.61 -11.72 -1.65
CA LEU A 163 6.52 -12.97 -0.90
C LEU A 163 5.42 -12.88 0.16
N SER A 164 4.35 -13.61 -0.05
CA SER A 164 3.25 -13.78 0.90
C SER A 164 3.17 -15.25 1.35
N GLY A 165 2.43 -15.52 2.42
CA GLY A 165 2.20 -16.90 2.87
C GLY A 165 1.58 -17.81 1.80
N SER A 166 0.79 -17.23 0.88
CA SER A 166 0.19 -17.96 -0.25
C SER A 166 1.14 -18.17 -1.43
N LYS A 167 2.28 -17.45 -1.48
CA LYS A 167 3.24 -17.42 -2.61
C LYS A 167 2.61 -17.04 -3.97
N SER A 168 1.43 -16.47 -3.98
CA SER A 168 0.62 -16.22 -5.18
C SER A 168 1.00 -14.95 -5.94
N TYR A 169 1.83 -14.08 -5.36
CA TYR A 169 2.31 -12.84 -6.00
C TYR A 169 3.61 -13.00 -6.81
N GLY A 170 4.10 -14.23 -6.96
CA GLY A 170 5.35 -14.53 -7.64
C GLY A 170 6.59 -14.33 -6.78
N GLN A 171 7.76 -14.53 -7.41
CA GLN A 171 9.05 -14.31 -6.78
C GLN A 171 9.31 -12.82 -6.60
N GLU A 172 9.84 -12.44 -5.44
CA GLU A 172 10.25 -11.06 -5.17
C GLU A 172 11.39 -10.63 -6.11
N GLN A 173 11.23 -9.49 -6.76
CA GLN A 173 12.21 -8.92 -7.69
C GLN A 173 12.38 -7.42 -7.43
N LEU A 174 13.59 -6.93 -7.65
CA LEU A 174 13.92 -5.52 -7.73
C LEU A 174 14.70 -5.26 -9.01
N VAL A 175 14.12 -4.49 -9.91
CA VAL A 175 14.79 -3.99 -11.11
C VAL A 175 15.32 -2.59 -10.80
N ILE A 176 16.59 -2.34 -11.13
CA ILE A 176 17.26 -1.05 -10.94
C ILE A 176 17.75 -0.59 -12.31
N VAL A 177 17.29 0.55 -12.77
CA VAL A 177 17.71 1.17 -14.02
C VAL A 177 18.34 2.53 -13.70
N ARG A 178 19.56 2.75 -14.20
CA ARG A 178 20.25 4.05 -14.15
C ARG A 178 20.08 4.77 -15.48
N ARG A 179 19.91 6.07 -15.42
CA ARG A 179 19.99 6.93 -16.61
C ARG A 179 21.37 6.77 -17.26
N GLN A 180 21.38 6.56 -18.57
CA GLN A 180 22.60 6.51 -19.39
C GLN A 180 23.00 7.91 -19.83
#